data_323fd78cdcc303e2ecd7916c8959c5f1
#
_entry.id   323fd78cdcc303e2ecd7916c8959c5f1
#
_cell.length_a   1.000
_cell.length_b   1.000
_cell.length_c   1.000
_cell.angle_alpha   90.00
_cell.angle_beta   90.00
_cell.angle_gamma   90.00
#
_symmetry.space_group_name_H-M   'P 1'
#
loop_
_entity.id
_entity.type
_entity.pdbx_description
1 polymer ?
#
loop_
_entity_poly.entity_id
_entity_poly.type
_entity_poly.pdbx_seq_one_letter_code
_entity_poly.pdbx_strand_id
1 'polypeptide(L)'
;MQKYISLLVFLIVVLGGGLLIGYATLPGEWYASLVKPSFNPPSWVFGPAWSLLYVLIAIAGWRIWRREPHGAAMKLWVAQLVLNFLWSPVFFGAQRIAGALAIIVLLLIAIMAFMAAARRVDRVAFWLFVPYALWVAFATSLNASILLLN
;
A
#
# COMPACT_ATOMS: atom_id res chain seq x y z
N MET A 1 -1.24 -7.82 27.97
CA MET A 1 -2.35 -8.41 27.20
C MET A 1 -2.93 -7.40 26.22
N GLN A 2 -3.37 -6.21 26.63
CA GLN A 2 -3.90 -5.17 25.74
C GLN A 2 -2.96 -4.78 24.59
N LYS A 3 -1.65 -4.79 24.83
CA LYS A 3 -0.63 -4.52 23.82
C LYS A 3 -0.76 -5.44 22.59
N TYR A 4 -0.93 -6.73 22.82
CA TYR A 4 -1.01 -7.72 21.75
C TYR A 4 -2.40 -7.75 21.09
N ILE A 5 -3.44 -7.41 21.84
CA ILE A 5 -4.79 -7.26 21.28
C ILE A 5 -4.81 -6.10 20.27
N SER A 6 -4.19 -4.96 20.61
CA SER A 6 -4.12 -3.82 19.68
C SER A 6 -3.30 -4.15 18.43
N LEU A 7 -2.20 -4.89 18.56
CA LEU A 7 -1.44 -5.36 17.41
C LEU A 7 -2.30 -6.25 16.51
N LEU A 8 -3.05 -7.18 17.10
CA LEU A 8 -3.94 -8.06 16.36
C LEU A 8 -5.01 -7.26 15.60
N VAL A 9 -5.56 -6.20 16.20
CA VAL A 9 -6.53 -5.32 15.52
C VAL A 9 -5.90 -4.65 14.31
N PHE A 10 -4.68 -4.11 14.43
CA PHE A 10 -3.98 -3.52 13.29
C PHE A 10 -3.73 -4.55 12.18
N LEU A 11 -3.32 -5.76 12.53
CA LEU A 11 -3.11 -6.84 11.55
C LEU A 11 -4.42 -7.23 10.85
N ILE A 12 -5.51 -7.37 11.59
CA ILE A 12 -6.81 -7.72 11.01
C ILE A 12 -7.28 -6.62 10.06
N VAL A 13 -7.19 -5.35 10.46
CA VAL A 13 -7.66 -4.23 9.64
C VAL A 13 -6.83 -4.11 8.36
N VAL A 14 -5.51 -4.12 8.46
CA VAL A 14 -4.63 -3.89 7.31
C VAL A 14 -4.56 -5.12 6.41
N LEU A 15 -4.19 -6.25 6.96
CA LEU A 15 -4.04 -7.49 6.19
C LEU A 15 -5.41 -8.00 5.71
N GLY A 16 -6.38 -8.03 6.60
CA GLY A 16 -7.75 -8.47 6.26
C GLY A 16 -8.40 -7.53 5.25
N GLY A 17 -8.31 -6.22 5.46
CA GLY A 17 -8.85 -5.23 4.54
C GLY A 17 -8.18 -5.28 3.17
N GLY A 18 -6.84 -5.33 3.15
CA GLY A 18 -6.07 -5.42 1.91
C GLY A 18 -6.34 -6.68 1.11
N LEU A 19 -6.37 -7.84 1.77
CA LEU A 19 -6.67 -9.12 1.11
C LEU A 19 -8.12 -9.18 0.61
N LEU A 20 -9.06 -8.65 1.38
CA LEU A 20 -10.46 -8.59 0.98
C LEU A 20 -10.66 -7.74 -0.28
N ILE A 21 -10.06 -6.56 -0.30
CA ILE A 21 -10.10 -5.65 -1.46
C ILE A 21 -9.43 -6.31 -2.66
N GLY A 22 -8.26 -6.91 -2.48
CA GLY A 22 -7.56 -7.62 -3.53
C GLY A 22 -8.36 -8.76 -4.12
N TYR A 23 -9.05 -9.53 -3.28
CA TYR A 23 -9.93 -10.60 -3.72
C TYR A 23 -11.15 -10.07 -4.48
N ALA A 24 -11.76 -8.98 -3.99
CA ALA A 24 -12.93 -8.36 -4.63
C ALA A 24 -12.60 -7.67 -5.96
N THR A 25 -11.34 -7.33 -6.20
CA THR A 25 -10.87 -6.63 -7.40
C THR A 25 -9.77 -7.41 -8.13
N LEU A 26 -9.94 -8.73 -8.24
CA LEU A 26 -8.97 -9.57 -8.95
C LEU A 26 -8.82 -9.14 -10.41
N PRO A 27 -7.58 -9.16 -10.94
CA PRO A 27 -7.34 -8.92 -12.36
C PRO A 27 -8.12 -9.93 -13.22
N GLY A 28 -8.83 -9.43 -14.22
CA GLY A 28 -9.62 -10.24 -15.13
C GLY A 28 -9.12 -10.15 -16.56
N GLU A 29 -10.02 -10.45 -17.50
CA GLU A 29 -9.71 -10.43 -18.93
C GLU A 29 -9.28 -9.04 -19.43
N TRP A 30 -9.88 -7.98 -18.88
CA TRP A 30 -9.48 -6.61 -19.24
C TRP A 30 -7.99 -6.37 -18.97
N TYR A 31 -7.52 -6.73 -17.76
CA TYR A 31 -6.10 -6.56 -17.42
C TYR A 31 -5.21 -7.45 -18.29
N ALA A 32 -5.65 -8.68 -18.57
CA ALA A 32 -4.90 -9.60 -19.42
C ALA A 32 -4.74 -9.07 -20.85
N SER A 33 -5.72 -8.27 -21.32
CA SER A 33 -5.70 -7.67 -22.67
C SER A 33 -4.77 -6.46 -22.78
N LEU A 34 -4.35 -5.87 -21.66
CA LEU A 34 -3.49 -4.68 -21.68
C LEU A 34 -2.06 -5.03 -22.13
N VAL A 35 -1.44 -4.11 -22.85
CA VAL A 35 -0.01 -4.18 -23.16
C VAL A 35 0.76 -3.79 -21.88
N LYS A 36 1.67 -4.65 -21.46
CA LYS A 36 2.45 -4.47 -20.24
C LYS A 36 3.92 -4.26 -20.56
N PRO A 37 4.67 -3.53 -19.71
CA PRO A 37 6.11 -3.35 -19.92
C PRO A 37 6.86 -4.69 -19.77
N SER A 38 8.04 -4.77 -20.36
CA SER A 38 8.87 -5.99 -20.31
C SER A 38 9.29 -6.39 -18.89
N PHE A 39 9.34 -5.42 -17.97
CA PHE A 39 9.72 -5.67 -16.58
C PHE A 39 8.51 -5.98 -15.68
N ASN A 40 7.32 -6.22 -16.24
CA ASN A 40 6.15 -6.61 -15.46
C ASN A 40 6.39 -7.98 -14.82
N PRO A 41 6.33 -8.11 -13.48
CA PRO A 41 6.61 -9.39 -12.83
C PRO A 41 5.50 -10.41 -13.08
N PRO A 42 5.79 -11.71 -12.89
CA PRO A 42 4.76 -12.75 -12.95
C PRO A 42 3.64 -12.49 -11.96
N SER A 43 2.40 -12.85 -12.31
CA SER A 43 1.20 -12.58 -11.51
C SER A 43 1.29 -13.13 -10.07
N TRP A 44 1.96 -14.26 -9.87
CA TRP A 44 2.08 -14.90 -8.56
C TRP A 44 2.90 -14.08 -7.55
N VAL A 45 3.72 -13.13 -8.03
CA VAL A 45 4.57 -12.30 -7.16
C VAL A 45 3.74 -11.32 -6.33
N PHE A 46 2.62 -10.80 -6.88
CA PHE A 46 1.84 -9.74 -6.25
C PHE A 46 1.20 -10.16 -4.92
N GLY A 47 0.63 -11.37 -4.85
CA GLY A 47 -0.02 -11.87 -3.64
C GLY A 47 0.92 -11.94 -2.44
N PRO A 48 2.02 -12.69 -2.52
CA PRO A 48 3.00 -12.77 -1.44
C PRO A 48 3.63 -11.41 -1.08
N ALA A 49 3.96 -10.59 -2.09
CA ALA A 49 4.56 -9.27 -1.87
C ALA A 49 3.62 -8.37 -1.07
N TRP A 50 2.36 -8.23 -1.49
CA TRP A 50 1.40 -7.41 -0.78
C TRP A 50 1.07 -7.96 0.61
N SER A 51 0.99 -9.27 0.77
CA SER A 51 0.74 -9.88 2.09
C SER A 51 1.84 -9.53 3.08
N LEU A 52 3.09 -9.64 2.67
CA LEU A 52 4.24 -9.24 3.49
C LEU A 52 4.18 -7.75 3.83
N LEU A 53 3.94 -6.90 2.83
CA LEU A 53 3.89 -5.45 3.03
C LEU A 53 2.76 -5.05 3.98
N TYR A 54 1.58 -5.66 3.88
CA TYR A 54 0.48 -5.38 4.80
C TYR A 54 0.85 -5.70 6.25
N VAL A 55 1.58 -6.78 6.49
CA VAL A 55 2.09 -7.08 7.84
C VAL A 55 3.02 -5.97 8.32
N LEU A 56 3.96 -5.53 7.49
CA LEU A 56 4.90 -4.45 7.84
C LEU A 56 4.16 -3.12 8.09
N ILE A 57 3.19 -2.80 7.25
CA ILE A 57 2.35 -1.60 7.40
C ILE A 57 1.58 -1.63 8.73
N ALA A 58 0.98 -2.77 9.06
CA ALA A 58 0.22 -2.94 10.30
C ALA A 58 1.11 -2.75 11.54
N ILE A 59 2.28 -3.38 11.54
CA ILE A 59 3.22 -3.26 12.65
C ILE A 59 3.71 -1.82 12.81
N ALA A 60 4.06 -1.15 11.70
CA ALA A 60 4.49 0.24 11.73
C ALA A 60 3.40 1.15 12.31
N GLY A 61 2.16 1.01 11.85
CA GLY A 61 1.02 1.78 12.34
C GLY A 61 0.77 1.55 13.83
N TRP A 62 0.80 0.30 14.26
CA TRP A 62 0.65 -0.04 15.66
C TRP A 62 1.73 0.58 16.55
N ARG A 63 3.00 0.55 16.10
CA ARG A 63 4.12 1.16 16.85
C ARG A 63 3.95 2.67 17.00
N ILE A 64 3.55 3.36 15.93
CA ILE A 64 3.29 4.80 15.96
C ILE A 64 2.08 5.11 16.85
N TRP A 65 0.98 4.36 16.71
CA TRP A 65 -0.22 4.55 17.51
C TRP A 65 0.06 4.44 19.02
N ARG A 66 0.93 3.52 19.41
CA ARG A 66 1.29 3.34 20.83
C ARG A 66 2.09 4.51 21.39
N ARG A 67 2.75 5.28 20.56
CA ARG A 67 3.61 6.41 20.98
C ARG A 67 2.92 7.74 20.79
N GLU A 68 2.32 7.98 19.65
CA GLU A 68 1.65 9.24 19.31
C GLU A 68 0.36 8.98 18.53
N PRO A 69 -0.73 8.54 19.22
CA PRO A 69 -1.98 8.19 18.53
C PRO A 69 -2.63 9.37 17.80
N HIS A 70 -2.32 10.61 18.16
CA HIS A 70 -2.91 11.82 17.58
C HIS A 70 -1.88 12.67 16.83
N GLY A 71 -0.66 12.17 16.65
CA GLY A 71 0.40 12.90 15.98
C GLY A 71 0.30 12.88 14.46
N ALA A 72 1.17 13.67 13.82
CA ALA A 72 1.22 13.77 12.35
C ALA A 72 1.53 12.43 11.68
N ALA A 73 2.44 11.64 12.27
CA ALA A 73 2.78 10.33 11.73
C ALA A 73 1.57 9.40 11.66
N MET A 74 0.72 9.39 12.69
CA MET A 74 -0.48 8.56 12.71
C MET A 74 -1.50 9.00 11.65
N LYS A 75 -1.69 10.31 11.49
CA LYS A 75 -2.57 10.85 10.45
C LYS A 75 -2.09 10.48 9.05
N LEU A 76 -0.79 10.54 8.80
CA LEU A 76 -0.19 10.15 7.52
C LEU A 76 -0.29 8.64 7.30
N TRP A 77 -0.16 7.83 8.34
CA TRP A 77 -0.37 6.39 8.25
C TRP A 77 -1.79 6.06 7.81
N VAL A 78 -2.80 6.71 8.39
CA VAL A 78 -4.20 6.54 8.00
C VAL A 78 -4.41 6.99 6.55
N ALA A 79 -3.87 8.15 6.18
CA ALA A 79 -4.00 8.68 4.81
C ALA A 79 -3.41 7.71 3.77
N GLN A 80 -2.21 7.17 4.02
CA GLN A 80 -1.61 6.22 3.10
C GLN A 80 -2.42 4.91 3.01
N LEU A 81 -3.01 4.44 4.11
CA LEU A 81 -3.82 3.23 4.09
C LEU A 81 -5.08 3.41 3.24
N VAL A 82 -5.75 4.56 3.37
CA VAL A 82 -6.91 4.90 2.54
C VAL A 82 -6.54 4.93 1.06
N LEU A 83 -5.44 5.59 0.71
CA LEU A 83 -4.96 5.66 -0.68
C LEU A 83 -4.57 4.28 -1.21
N ASN A 84 -3.91 3.47 -0.38
CA ASN A 84 -3.55 2.10 -0.71
C ASN A 84 -4.80 1.27 -1.05
N PHE A 85 -5.82 1.34 -0.20
CA PHE A 85 -7.06 0.58 -0.38
C PHE A 85 -7.89 1.08 -1.58
N LEU A 86 -7.73 2.33 -2.00
CA LEU A 86 -8.45 2.90 -3.16
C LEU A 86 -7.83 2.49 -4.50
N TRP A 87 -6.53 2.19 -4.52
CA TRP A 87 -5.83 1.97 -5.80
C TRP A 87 -6.41 0.78 -6.58
N SER A 88 -6.52 -0.38 -5.96
CA SER A 88 -6.98 -1.60 -6.63
C SER A 88 -8.42 -1.49 -7.17
N PRO A 89 -9.39 -0.96 -6.40
CA PRO A 89 -10.73 -0.73 -6.93
C PRO A 89 -10.76 0.21 -8.14
N VAL A 90 -9.93 1.25 -8.16
CA VAL A 90 -9.88 2.18 -9.28
C VAL A 90 -9.20 1.57 -10.50
N PHE A 91 -8.08 0.87 -10.30
CA PHE A 91 -7.34 0.25 -11.40
C PHE A 91 -8.10 -0.93 -12.01
N PHE A 92 -8.46 -1.91 -11.19
CA PHE A 92 -9.08 -3.15 -11.66
C PHE A 92 -10.61 -3.09 -11.69
N GLY A 93 -11.23 -2.43 -10.71
CA GLY A 93 -12.69 -2.32 -10.63
C GLY A 93 -13.27 -1.31 -11.62
N ALA A 94 -12.82 -0.07 -11.56
CA ALA A 94 -13.27 0.99 -12.44
C ALA A 94 -12.51 1.03 -13.78
N GLN A 95 -11.43 0.27 -13.91
CA GLN A 95 -10.59 0.20 -15.12
C GLN A 95 -10.05 1.57 -15.54
N ARG A 96 -9.71 2.41 -14.56
CA ARG A 96 -9.22 3.76 -14.75
C ARG A 96 -7.71 3.84 -14.48
N ILE A 97 -6.90 3.57 -15.50
CA ILE A 97 -5.43 3.52 -15.39
C ILE A 97 -4.86 4.89 -14.97
N ALA A 98 -5.34 5.99 -15.60
CA ALA A 98 -4.87 7.34 -15.26
C ALA A 98 -5.28 7.76 -13.86
N GLY A 99 -6.52 7.45 -13.44
CA GLY A 99 -6.99 7.72 -12.07
C GLY A 99 -6.20 6.93 -11.04
N ALA A 100 -5.92 5.67 -11.33
CA ALA A 100 -5.09 4.82 -10.48
C ALA A 100 -3.66 5.36 -10.37
N LEU A 101 -3.09 5.88 -11.47
CA LEU A 101 -1.78 6.51 -11.44
C LEU A 101 -1.75 7.73 -10.50
N ALA A 102 -2.76 8.57 -10.56
CA ALA A 102 -2.87 9.71 -9.64
C ALA A 102 -2.91 9.24 -8.17
N ILE A 103 -3.69 8.19 -7.88
CA ILE A 103 -3.80 7.63 -6.53
C ILE A 103 -2.45 7.08 -6.06
N ILE A 104 -1.76 6.30 -6.89
CA ILE A 104 -0.49 5.67 -6.46
C ILE A 104 0.64 6.70 -6.31
N VAL A 105 0.63 7.77 -7.08
CA VAL A 105 1.56 8.89 -6.89
C VAL A 105 1.29 9.59 -5.56
N LEU A 106 0.03 9.88 -5.25
CA LEU A 106 -0.35 10.45 -3.95
C LEU A 106 -0.01 9.49 -2.81
N LEU A 107 -0.20 8.20 -3.00
CA LEU A 107 0.19 7.17 -2.04
C LEU A 107 1.69 7.22 -1.77
N LEU A 108 2.51 7.28 -2.80
CA LEU A 108 3.96 7.34 -2.64
C LEU A 108 4.38 8.60 -1.87
N ILE A 109 3.76 9.74 -2.17
CA ILE A 109 3.99 10.99 -1.43
C ILE A 109 3.62 10.82 0.04
N ALA A 110 2.45 10.22 0.33
CA ALA A 110 2.00 9.98 1.70
C ALA A 110 2.94 9.02 2.46
N ILE A 111 3.45 7.99 1.78
CA ILE A 111 4.44 7.06 2.34
C ILE A 111 5.72 7.81 2.73
N MET A 112 6.24 8.64 1.83
CA MET A 112 7.46 9.40 2.10
C MET A 112 7.26 10.40 3.23
N ALA A 113 6.10 11.07 3.28
CA ALA A 113 5.74 11.98 4.37
C ALA A 113 5.61 11.24 5.70
N PHE A 114 4.97 10.05 5.71
CA PHE A 114 4.90 9.20 6.90
C PHE A 114 6.31 8.83 7.39
N MET A 115 7.18 8.39 6.49
CA MET A 115 8.54 7.98 6.85
C MET A 115 9.32 9.15 7.49
N ALA A 116 9.20 10.35 6.93
CA ALA A 116 9.84 11.54 7.49
C ALA A 116 9.33 11.85 8.90
N ALA A 117 8.03 11.77 9.12
CA ALA A 117 7.43 11.99 10.44
C ALA A 117 7.75 10.84 11.42
N ALA A 118 7.65 9.59 10.96
CA ALA A 118 7.88 8.40 11.78
C ALA A 118 9.33 8.31 12.27
N ARG A 119 10.29 8.76 11.48
CA ARG A 119 11.71 8.75 11.84
C ARG A 119 11.98 9.41 13.18
N ARG A 120 11.20 10.43 13.53
CA ARG A 120 11.34 11.18 14.80
C ARG A 120 10.61 10.51 15.96
N VAL A 121 9.63 9.66 15.68
CA VAL A 121 8.80 9.00 16.69
C VAL A 121 9.30 7.60 16.97
N ASP A 122 9.53 6.81 15.91
CA ASP A 122 9.98 5.42 16.01
C ASP A 122 10.74 5.02 14.75
N ARG A 123 12.05 4.87 14.87
CA ARG A 123 12.90 4.50 13.73
C ARG A 123 12.57 3.12 13.16
N VAL A 124 12.06 2.20 13.97
CA VAL A 124 11.65 0.88 13.48
C VAL A 124 10.48 1.02 12.51
N ALA A 125 9.50 1.87 12.84
CA ALA A 125 8.37 2.16 11.93
C ALA A 125 8.86 2.75 10.59
N PHE A 126 9.84 3.63 10.62
CA PHE A 126 10.48 4.15 9.41
C PHE A 126 11.04 3.02 8.54
N TRP A 127 11.86 2.13 9.14
CA TRP A 127 12.51 1.06 8.38
C TRP A 127 11.52 0.01 7.87
N LEU A 128 10.42 -0.24 8.59
CA LEU A 128 9.36 -1.14 8.14
C LEU A 128 8.69 -0.65 6.87
N PHE A 129 8.68 0.66 6.63
CA PHE A 129 8.11 1.26 5.42
C PHE A 129 9.08 1.33 4.24
N VAL A 130 10.36 1.08 4.43
CA VAL A 130 11.34 1.15 3.32
C VAL A 130 11.00 0.14 2.21
N PRO A 131 10.76 -1.15 2.49
CA PRO A 131 10.36 -2.09 1.44
C PRO A 131 9.05 -1.67 0.75
N TYR A 132 8.12 -1.14 1.51
CA TYR A 132 6.84 -0.66 1.00
C TYR A 132 7.03 0.53 0.03
N ALA A 133 7.84 1.51 0.42
CA ALA A 133 8.16 2.65 -0.44
C ALA A 133 8.80 2.20 -1.76
N LEU A 134 9.74 1.26 -1.71
CA LEU A 134 10.38 0.71 -2.89
C LEU A 134 9.39 -0.03 -3.79
N TRP A 135 8.52 -0.84 -3.21
CA TRP A 135 7.49 -1.57 -3.97
C TRP A 135 6.49 -0.60 -4.63
N VAL A 136 6.02 0.42 -3.91
CA VAL A 136 5.08 1.40 -4.46
C VAL A 136 5.75 2.26 -5.54
N ALA A 137 7.00 2.63 -5.38
CA ALA A 137 7.76 3.31 -6.44
C ALA A 137 7.84 2.46 -7.71
N PHE A 138 8.12 1.17 -7.56
CA PHE A 138 8.12 0.23 -8.67
C PHE A 138 6.72 0.07 -9.28
N ALA A 139 5.69 -0.09 -8.45
CA ALA A 139 4.30 -0.19 -8.91
C ALA A 139 3.84 1.08 -9.63
N THR A 140 4.31 2.24 -9.21
CA THR A 140 4.05 3.52 -9.89
C THR A 140 4.63 3.50 -11.30
N SER A 141 5.84 3.00 -11.47
CA SER A 141 6.46 2.87 -12.79
C SER A 141 5.70 1.88 -13.68
N LEU A 142 5.20 0.77 -13.10
CA LEU A 142 4.34 -0.18 -13.83
C LEU A 142 3.04 0.47 -14.28
N ASN A 143 2.36 1.18 -13.38
CA ASN A 143 1.10 1.85 -13.68
C ASN A 143 1.29 2.91 -14.78
N ALA A 144 2.34 3.72 -14.69
CA ALA A 144 2.67 4.73 -15.70
C ALA A 144 2.99 4.08 -17.06
N SER A 145 3.77 3.00 -17.07
CA SER A 145 4.12 2.27 -18.29
C SER A 145 2.87 1.68 -18.95
N ILE A 146 1.98 1.07 -18.19
CA ILE A 146 0.72 0.52 -18.71
C ILE A 146 -0.15 1.63 -19.31
N LEU A 147 -0.21 2.80 -18.66
CA LEU A 147 -0.95 3.95 -19.21
C LEU A 147 -0.38 4.40 -20.55
N LEU A 148 0.95 4.48 -20.67
CA LEU A 148 1.61 4.93 -21.89
C LEU A 148 1.52 3.91 -23.03
N LEU A 149 1.46 2.62 -22.72
CA LEU A 149 1.39 1.54 -23.72
C LEU A 149 -0.02 1.24 -24.20
N ASN A 150 -1.02 1.78 -23.54
CA ASN A 150 -2.43 1.59 -23.86
C ASN A 150 -3.15 2.92 -24.05
#